data_20d54f73ce4b6c9649423b70e6e3c121
#
_entry.id   20d54f73ce4b6c9649423b70e6e3c121
#
_cell.length_a   1.000
_cell.length_b   1.000
_cell.length_c   1.000
_cell.angle_alpha   90.00
_cell.angle_beta   90.00
_cell.angle_gamma   90.00
#
_symmetry.space_group_name_H-M   'P 1'
#
loop_
_entity.id
_entity.type
_entity.pdbx_description
1 polymer ?
#
loop_
_entity_poly.entity_id
_entity_poly.type
_entity_poly.pdbx_seq_one_letter_code
_entity_poly.pdbx_strand_id
1 'polypeptide(L)'
;MNRLENYVLGKWISGDGDGQILFNAVTGEPVASTSTRGLDMAGILDYARQTGNPALRRMSFHQRGNMLKALALHLRKHLEKFYILSYQTGATRADSWVDI
;
A
#
# COMPACT_ATOMS: atom_id res chain seq x y z
N MET A 1 -17.37 -1.77 8.48
CA MET A 1 -16.36 -0.93 7.81
C MET A 1 -14.98 -1.37 8.26
N ASN A 2 -14.10 -1.55 7.31
CA ASN A 2 -12.74 -2.04 7.55
C ASN A 2 -11.82 -0.91 8.03
N ARG A 3 -10.99 -1.17 9.05
CA ARG A 3 -9.93 -0.23 9.44
C ARG A 3 -8.63 -0.67 8.79
N LEU A 4 -8.06 0.21 7.97
CA LEU A 4 -6.80 -0.06 7.30
C LEU A 4 -5.64 0.20 8.27
N GLU A 5 -4.67 -0.68 8.21
CA GLU A 5 -3.44 -0.54 8.99
C GLU A 5 -2.31 0.02 8.11
N ASN A 6 -1.30 0.58 8.77
CA ASN A 6 -0.09 1.07 8.14
C ASN A 6 1.00 0.00 8.26
N TYR A 7 1.67 -0.33 7.17
CA TYR A 7 2.85 -1.21 7.24
C TYR A 7 4.10 -0.36 7.45
N VAL A 8 4.56 -0.31 8.69
CA VAL A 8 5.71 0.52 9.11
C VAL A 8 6.55 -0.23 10.14
N LEU A 9 7.83 0.05 10.19
CA LEU A 9 8.76 -0.60 11.14
C LEU A 9 8.76 -2.13 11.02
N GLY A 10 8.50 -2.66 9.83
CA GLY A 10 8.43 -4.10 9.58
C GLY A 10 7.17 -4.80 10.08
N LYS A 11 6.11 -4.06 10.43
CA LYS A 11 4.86 -4.63 10.96
C LYS A 11 3.65 -3.76 10.60
N TRP A 12 2.46 -4.36 10.73
CA TRP A 12 1.20 -3.67 10.55
C TRP A 12 0.82 -2.95 11.85
N ILE A 13 0.54 -1.65 11.76
CA ILE A 13 0.17 -0.80 12.91
C ILE A 13 -1.05 0.02 12.53
N SER A 14 -2.10 -0.07 13.35
CA SER A 14 -3.26 0.83 13.24
C SER A 14 -2.92 2.20 13.83
N GLY A 15 -3.32 3.26 13.16
CA GLY A 15 -3.22 4.60 13.73
C GLY A 15 -4.28 4.83 14.82
N ASP A 16 -4.05 5.83 15.66
CA ASP A 16 -4.96 6.21 16.73
C ASP A 16 -6.17 7.04 16.24
N GLY A 17 -7.20 7.12 17.08
CA GLY A 17 -8.39 7.91 16.85
C GLY A 17 -9.30 7.34 15.77
N ASP A 18 -10.34 8.08 15.41
CA ASP A 18 -11.35 7.65 14.43
C ASP A 18 -10.80 7.61 13.00
N GLY A 19 -9.81 8.44 12.72
CA GLY A 19 -9.19 8.53 11.41
C GLY A 19 -10.09 9.20 10.36
N GLN A 20 -9.76 8.95 9.11
CA GLN A 20 -10.51 9.44 7.96
C GLN A 20 -11.29 8.30 7.33
N ILE A 21 -12.57 8.55 7.06
CA ILE A 21 -13.41 7.58 6.36
C ILE A 21 -13.19 7.71 4.86
N LEU A 22 -13.02 6.57 4.20
CA LEU A 22 -12.96 6.46 2.75
C LEU A 22 -14.30 5.97 2.23
N PHE A 23 -14.79 6.64 1.19
CA PHE A 23 -16.09 6.35 0.60
C PHE A 23 -15.94 5.76 -0.79
N ASN A 24 -16.87 4.87 -1.13
CA ASN A 24 -17.00 4.38 -2.50
C ASN A 24 -17.48 5.56 -3.38
N ALA A 25 -16.70 5.87 -4.42
CA ALA A 25 -17.00 7.00 -5.31
C ALA A 25 -18.25 6.80 -6.16
N VAL A 26 -18.71 5.57 -6.32
CA VAL A 26 -19.91 5.24 -7.12
C VAL A 26 -21.16 5.24 -6.24
N THR A 27 -21.09 4.60 -5.07
CA THR A 27 -22.28 4.39 -4.21
C THR A 27 -22.39 5.41 -3.08
N GLY A 28 -21.29 6.07 -2.72
CA GLY A 28 -21.26 6.99 -1.55
C GLY A 28 -21.17 6.25 -0.21
N GLU A 29 -21.15 4.93 -0.20
CA GLU A 29 -21.08 4.16 1.04
C GLU A 29 -19.68 4.15 1.63
N PRO A 30 -19.52 4.15 2.97
CA PRO A 30 -18.22 4.03 3.59
C PRO A 30 -17.63 2.64 3.36
N VAL A 31 -16.37 2.57 2.95
CA VAL A 31 -15.67 1.31 2.66
C VAL A 31 -14.59 0.98 3.68
N ALA A 32 -13.90 1.98 4.20
CA ALA A 32 -12.81 1.80 5.13
C ALA A 32 -12.52 3.07 5.92
N SER A 33 -11.74 2.95 6.99
CA SER A 33 -11.15 4.08 7.69
C SER A 33 -9.64 3.95 7.76
N THR A 34 -8.93 5.06 7.79
CA THR A 34 -7.47 5.09 7.85
C THR A 34 -7.00 6.19 8.81
N SER A 35 -5.89 5.95 9.49
CA SER A 35 -5.26 6.93 10.37
C SER A 35 -3.75 6.71 10.44
N THR A 36 -3.02 7.81 10.46
CA THR A 36 -1.57 7.82 10.75
C THR A 36 -1.26 8.46 12.10
N ARG A 37 -2.29 8.83 12.84
CA ARG A 37 -2.13 9.48 14.14
C ARG A 37 -1.43 8.55 15.13
N GLY A 38 -0.48 9.09 15.88
CA GLY A 38 0.26 8.33 16.86
C GLY A 38 1.42 7.51 16.32
N LEU A 39 1.64 7.50 15.00
CA LEU A 39 2.81 6.84 14.42
C LEU A 39 4.07 7.66 14.67
N ASP A 40 5.17 6.98 15.02
CA ASP A 40 6.48 7.58 15.15
C ASP A 40 7.13 7.80 13.79
N MET A 41 6.81 8.94 13.15
CA MET A 41 7.32 9.24 11.80
C MET A 41 8.83 9.36 11.74
N ALA A 42 9.45 9.92 12.78
CA ALA A 42 10.92 10.01 12.87
C ALA A 42 11.55 8.61 12.96
N GLY A 43 10.99 7.73 13.78
CA GLY A 43 11.43 6.33 13.89
C GLY A 43 11.22 5.54 12.61
N ILE A 44 10.13 5.78 11.88
CA ILE A 44 9.86 5.16 10.58
C ILE A 44 10.93 5.56 9.55
N LEU A 45 11.26 6.84 9.47
CA LEU A 45 12.31 7.33 8.58
C LEU A 45 13.67 6.74 8.94
N ASP A 46 13.98 6.69 10.22
CA ASP A 46 15.24 6.13 10.73
C ASP A 46 15.36 4.63 10.41
N TYR A 47 14.27 3.89 10.59
CA TYR A 47 14.18 2.47 10.21
C TYR A 47 14.47 2.27 8.72
N ALA A 48 13.90 3.11 7.86
CA ALA A 48 14.14 3.05 6.42
C ALA A 48 15.61 3.27 6.08
N ARG A 49 16.27 4.22 6.75
CA ARG A 49 17.70 4.53 6.56
C ARG A 49 18.62 3.44 7.07
N GLN A 50 18.31 2.85 8.21
CA GLN A 50 19.18 1.88 8.89
C GLN A 50 18.93 0.44 8.44
N THR A 51 17.72 0.09 8.05
CA THR A 51 17.33 -1.28 7.69
C THR A 51 17.14 -1.46 6.19
N GLY A 52 16.28 -0.64 5.58
CA GLY A 52 15.94 -0.76 4.16
C GLY A 52 17.08 -0.36 3.24
N ASN A 53 17.65 0.81 3.47
CA ASN A 53 18.72 1.34 2.63
C ASN A 53 19.98 0.43 2.60
N PRO A 54 20.54 -0.03 3.72
CA PRO A 54 21.69 -0.95 3.68
C PRO A 54 21.38 -2.25 2.96
N ALA A 55 20.19 -2.81 3.14
CA ALA A 55 19.80 -4.04 2.45
C ALA A 55 19.78 -3.86 0.93
N LEU A 56 19.19 -2.77 0.44
CA LEU A 56 19.16 -2.47 -1.00
C LEU A 56 20.55 -2.15 -1.56
N ARG A 57 21.39 -1.49 -0.80
CA ARG A 57 22.76 -1.15 -1.23
C ARG A 57 23.68 -2.36 -1.36
N ARG A 58 23.41 -3.44 -0.64
CA ARG A 58 24.15 -4.70 -0.76
C ARG A 58 23.76 -5.50 -2.01
N MET A 59 22.61 -5.20 -2.59
CA MET A 59 22.15 -5.85 -3.82
C MET A 59 22.77 -5.20 -5.05
N SER A 60 23.13 -6.01 -6.05
CA SER A 60 23.53 -5.52 -7.37
C SER A 60 22.32 -4.92 -8.09
N PHE A 61 22.58 -4.16 -9.15
CA PHE A 61 21.53 -3.63 -10.03
C PHE A 61 20.63 -4.74 -10.55
N HIS A 62 21.25 -5.84 -10.98
CA HIS A 62 20.54 -7.01 -11.51
C HIS A 62 19.66 -7.67 -10.44
N GLN A 63 20.16 -7.83 -9.22
CA GLN A 63 19.39 -8.39 -8.10
C GLN A 63 18.19 -7.52 -7.74
N ARG A 64 18.36 -6.19 -7.70
CA ARG A 64 17.22 -5.25 -7.46
C ARG A 64 16.20 -5.30 -8.58
N GLY A 65 16.65 -5.40 -9.83
CA GLY A 65 15.77 -5.57 -10.98
C GLY A 65 14.95 -6.87 -10.89
N ASN A 66 15.57 -7.96 -10.52
CA ASN A 66 14.89 -9.25 -10.32
C ASN A 66 13.88 -9.20 -9.16
N MET A 67 14.19 -8.49 -8.09
CA MET A 67 13.26 -8.28 -6.97
C MET A 67 12.00 -7.53 -7.44
N LEU A 68 12.16 -6.45 -8.19
CA LEU A 68 11.04 -5.69 -8.74
C LEU A 68 10.22 -6.51 -9.74
N LYS A 69 10.88 -7.31 -10.56
CA LYS A 69 10.20 -8.24 -11.48
C LYS A 69 9.36 -9.26 -10.71
N ALA A 70 9.90 -9.82 -9.64
CA ALA A 70 9.16 -10.77 -8.79
C ALA A 70 7.93 -10.10 -8.16
N LEU A 71 8.05 -8.86 -7.69
CA LEU A 71 6.93 -8.08 -7.18
C LEU A 71 5.88 -7.85 -8.26
N ALA A 72 6.27 -7.42 -9.45
CA ALA A 72 5.35 -7.20 -10.57
C ALA A 72 4.58 -8.47 -10.96
N LEU A 73 5.25 -9.62 -11.02
CA LEU A 73 4.61 -10.90 -11.31
C LEU A 73 3.65 -11.33 -10.20
N HIS A 74 3.99 -11.05 -8.94
CA HIS A 74 3.09 -11.32 -7.81
C HIS A 74 1.83 -10.47 -7.88
N LEU A 75 1.96 -9.17 -8.13
CA LEU A 75 0.83 -8.26 -8.29
C LEU A 75 -0.07 -8.69 -9.45
N ARG A 76 0.53 -9.10 -10.56
CA ARG A 76 -0.20 -9.58 -11.74
C ARG A 76 -1.08 -10.80 -11.46
N LYS A 77 -0.66 -11.69 -10.57
CA LYS A 77 -1.49 -12.84 -10.14
C LYS A 77 -2.75 -12.42 -9.39
N HIS A 78 -2.78 -11.22 -8.85
CA HIS A 78 -3.88 -10.71 -8.02
C HIS A 78 -4.64 -9.55 -8.67
N LEU A 79 -4.51 -9.37 -9.99
CA LEU A 79 -5.13 -8.24 -10.71
C LEU A 79 -6.63 -8.10 -10.44
N GLU A 80 -7.38 -9.20 -10.40
CA GLU A 80 -8.82 -9.13 -10.18
C GLU A 80 -9.17 -8.52 -8.81
N LYS A 81 -8.38 -8.77 -7.79
CA LYS A 81 -8.56 -8.14 -6.47
C LYS A 81 -8.35 -6.63 -6.53
N PHE A 82 -7.35 -6.18 -7.30
CA PHE A 82 -7.07 -4.76 -7.48
C PHE A 82 -8.16 -4.09 -8.32
N TYR A 83 -8.71 -4.76 -9.31
CA TYR A 83 -9.83 -4.24 -10.09
C TYR A 83 -11.05 -3.96 -9.21
N ILE A 84 -11.38 -4.85 -8.29
CA ILE A 84 -12.48 -4.65 -7.34
C ILE A 84 -12.27 -3.38 -6.52
N LEU A 85 -11.04 -3.16 -6.02
CA LEU A 85 -10.68 -1.95 -5.28
C LEU A 85 -10.74 -0.71 -6.19
N SER A 86 -10.24 -0.81 -7.39
CA SER A 86 -10.22 0.28 -8.36
C SER A 86 -11.63 0.76 -8.72
N TYR A 87 -12.59 -0.14 -8.84
CA TYR A 87 -13.99 0.22 -9.11
C TYR A 87 -14.59 1.09 -8.02
N GLN A 88 -14.15 0.94 -6.78
CA GLN A 88 -14.58 1.79 -5.67
C GLN A 88 -14.09 3.24 -5.79
N THR A 89 -13.10 3.50 -6.63
CA THR A 89 -12.63 4.85 -6.95
C THR A 89 -13.40 5.50 -8.10
N GLY A 90 -14.35 4.79 -8.70
CA GLY A 90 -15.10 5.22 -9.87
C GLY A 90 -14.48 4.84 -11.21
N ALA A 91 -13.36 4.13 -11.21
CA ALA A 91 -12.68 3.70 -12.43
C ALA A 91 -13.46 2.60 -13.16
N THR A 92 -13.41 2.62 -14.50
CA THR A 92 -13.88 1.51 -15.33
C THR A 92 -12.85 0.37 -15.35
N ARG A 93 -13.23 -0.81 -15.87
CA ARG A 93 -12.27 -1.91 -16.05
C ARG A 93 -11.12 -1.53 -16.99
N ALA A 94 -11.42 -0.79 -18.06
CA ALA A 94 -10.40 -0.33 -19.01
C ALA A 94 -9.39 0.62 -18.36
N ASP A 95 -9.86 1.58 -17.56
CA ASP A 95 -8.99 2.49 -16.80
C ASP A 95 -8.16 1.73 -15.76
N SER A 96 -8.80 0.80 -15.05
CA SER A 96 -8.12 -0.03 -14.04
C SER A 96 -6.98 -0.86 -14.64
N TRP A 97 -7.17 -1.36 -15.87
CA TRP A 97 -6.12 -2.10 -16.58
C TRP A 97 -4.90 -1.24 -16.89
N VAL A 98 -5.10 0.04 -17.17
CA VAL A 98 -4.00 0.99 -17.43
C VAL A 98 -3.31 1.40 -16.13
N ASP A 99 -4.08 1.60 -15.04
CA ASP A 99 -3.58 2.13 -13.77
C ASP A 99 -2.86 1.08 -12.91
N ILE A 100 -3.18 -0.19 -13.08
CA ILE A 100 -2.60 -1.30 -12.34
C ILE A 100 -1.62 -2.07 -13.23
#